data_425e1cad0cc52b9d1d4a48c3c3f2f9f1
#
_entry.id   425e1cad0cc52b9d1d4a48c3c3f2f9f1
#
_cell.length_a   1.000
_cell.length_b   1.000
_cell.length_c   1.000
_cell.angle_alpha   90.00
_cell.angle_beta   90.00
_cell.angle_gamma   90.00
#
_symmetry.space_group_name_H-M   'P 1'
#
loop_
_entity.id
_entity.type
_entity.pdbx_description
1 polymer ?
#
loop_
_entity_poly.entity_id
_entity_poly.type
_entity_poly.pdbx_seq_one_letter_code
_entity_poly.pdbx_strand_id
1 'polypeptide(L)'
;MIGFRDEPTAPVEPPMPECWRIVGVAGDKSCPELETFIHCRNCPVLAEAARGFFDRSAPAGYLESWREILEEPAAEATAETTGVLVFRLDKEWFALPTTALVEVTTVRPLHGIPHRAGGGLAGLVNIRGQLQLCLSLHALLGLAGGPAKPPLPAEAAASRLLVLEEAGDAAADRWVVGADEIAGVHRLGRADARAVPSTVSQAQARCTTALFSWQDRTVALLDEARVIEGLRGMVAG
;
A
#
# COMPACT_ATOMS: atom_id res chain seq x y z
N MET A 1 31.26 41.54 -5.94
CA MET A 1 31.90 41.09 -4.70
C MET A 1 30.79 40.90 -3.69
N ILE A 2 30.28 39.65 -3.61
CA ILE A 2 29.21 39.28 -2.67
C ILE A 2 29.91 38.68 -1.48
N GLY A 3 29.87 39.41 -0.34
CA GLY A 3 30.49 38.95 0.90
C GLY A 3 29.66 37.82 1.49
N PHE A 4 30.27 36.66 1.61
CA PHE A 4 29.80 35.58 2.47
C PHE A 4 29.81 36.08 3.92
N ARG A 5 28.64 36.19 4.53
CA ARG A 5 28.53 36.35 5.98
C ARG A 5 28.77 34.98 6.60
N ASP A 6 29.80 34.88 7.46
CA ASP A 6 29.99 33.73 8.34
C ASP A 6 28.74 33.61 9.23
N GLU A 7 27.86 32.66 8.92
CA GLU A 7 26.82 32.24 9.85
C GLU A 7 27.48 31.54 11.04
N PRO A 8 27.03 31.80 12.27
CA PRO A 8 27.54 31.10 13.44
C PRO A 8 27.20 29.63 13.29
N THR A 9 28.22 28.80 13.17
CA THR A 9 28.12 27.32 13.20
C THR A 9 27.38 26.92 14.48
N ALA A 10 26.21 26.34 14.35
CA ALA A 10 25.47 25.79 15.48
C ALA A 10 26.39 24.82 16.25
N PRO A 11 26.35 24.78 17.60
CA PRO A 11 27.19 23.87 18.38
C PRO A 11 26.92 22.45 17.91
N VAL A 12 28.00 21.77 17.44
CA VAL A 12 27.94 20.36 17.06
C VAL A 12 27.69 19.58 18.35
N GLU A 13 26.45 19.11 18.52
CA GLU A 13 26.13 18.21 19.62
C GLU A 13 27.06 16.99 19.57
N PRO A 14 27.59 16.54 20.72
CA PRO A 14 28.45 15.38 20.74
C PRO A 14 27.71 14.18 20.11
N PRO A 15 28.41 13.34 19.33
CA PRO A 15 27.80 12.16 18.74
C PRO A 15 27.19 11.29 19.83
N MET A 16 25.95 10.89 19.68
CA MET A 16 25.27 10.00 20.61
C MET A 16 26.08 8.69 20.76
N PRO A 17 26.23 8.17 21.97
CA PRO A 17 26.88 6.89 22.15
C PRO A 17 26.11 5.80 21.40
N GLU A 18 26.72 5.15 20.41
CA GLU A 18 26.14 4.07 19.64
C GLU A 18 26.50 2.69 20.21
N CYS A 19 26.69 2.60 21.51
CA CYS A 19 27.16 1.38 22.18
C CYS A 19 26.28 0.16 21.86
N TRP A 20 24.96 0.32 21.64
CA TRP A 20 24.07 -0.77 21.27
C TRP A 20 24.42 -1.42 19.93
N ARG A 21 25.08 -0.68 19.01
CA ARG A 21 25.50 -1.18 17.68
C ARG A 21 26.90 -1.78 17.72
N ILE A 22 27.75 -1.36 18.63
CA ILE A 22 29.16 -1.76 18.69
C ILE A 22 29.36 -2.91 19.70
N VAL A 23 29.01 -2.68 20.96
CA VAL A 23 29.22 -3.64 22.07
C VAL A 23 27.90 -4.20 22.61
N GLY A 24 26.76 -3.69 22.16
CA GLY A 24 25.44 -4.11 22.63
C GLY A 24 24.85 -5.27 21.83
N VAL A 25 23.51 -5.41 21.90
CA VAL A 25 22.78 -6.54 21.30
C VAL A 25 22.93 -6.63 19.79
N ALA A 26 23.08 -5.50 19.09
CA ALA A 26 23.29 -5.46 17.65
C ALA A 26 24.77 -5.54 17.23
N GLY A 27 25.69 -5.53 18.20
CA GLY A 27 27.13 -5.66 18.01
C GLY A 27 27.69 -7.00 18.52
N ASP A 28 28.88 -6.96 19.12
CA ASP A 28 29.59 -8.15 19.61
C ASP A 28 29.12 -8.69 20.98
N LYS A 29 28.12 -8.01 21.58
CA LYS A 29 27.52 -8.35 22.89
C LYS A 29 28.50 -8.31 24.09
N SER A 30 29.60 -7.58 23.98
CA SER A 30 30.61 -7.44 25.04
C SER A 30 30.24 -6.38 26.09
N CYS A 31 29.11 -5.72 25.97
CA CYS A 31 28.68 -4.69 26.90
C CYS A 31 28.39 -5.27 28.30
N PRO A 32 29.06 -4.80 29.38
CA PRO A 32 28.84 -5.32 30.73
C PRO A 32 27.40 -5.08 31.25
N GLU A 33 26.74 -4.03 30.78
CA GLU A 33 25.36 -3.72 31.16
C GLU A 33 24.36 -4.78 30.71
N LEU A 34 24.73 -5.64 29.74
CA LEU A 34 23.86 -6.73 29.29
C LEU A 34 23.65 -7.80 30.37
N GLU A 35 24.58 -7.93 31.34
CA GLU A 35 24.42 -8.84 32.49
C GLU A 35 23.25 -8.39 33.37
N THR A 36 23.06 -7.07 33.52
CA THR A 36 22.00 -6.49 34.36
C THR A 36 20.70 -6.29 33.63
N PHE A 37 20.77 -5.71 32.45
CA PHE A 37 19.55 -5.30 31.68
C PHE A 37 19.12 -6.31 30.65
N ILE A 38 19.90 -7.34 30.36
CA ILE A 38 19.64 -8.44 29.42
C ILE A 38 19.56 -7.95 27.95
N HIS A 39 19.04 -6.75 27.71
CA HIS A 39 18.86 -6.19 26.37
C HIS A 39 18.98 -4.67 26.39
N CYS A 40 19.64 -4.08 25.36
CA CYS A 40 19.88 -2.63 25.28
C CYS A 40 18.59 -1.80 25.39
N ARG A 41 17.44 -2.31 24.94
CA ARG A 41 16.13 -1.59 25.07
C ARG A 41 15.72 -1.33 26.53
N ASN A 42 16.23 -2.11 27.47
CA ASN A 42 15.96 -1.95 28.89
C ASN A 42 17.04 -1.09 29.58
N CYS A 43 18.15 -0.80 28.88
CA CYS A 43 19.28 -0.06 29.41
C CYS A 43 19.00 1.45 29.44
N PRO A 44 19.29 2.15 30.55
CA PRO A 44 19.07 3.59 30.67
C PRO A 44 19.88 4.41 29.64
N VAL A 45 21.06 3.94 29.21
CA VAL A 45 21.88 4.62 28.20
C VAL A 45 21.14 4.72 26.86
N LEU A 46 20.51 3.64 26.41
CA LEU A 46 19.69 3.69 25.18
C LEU A 46 18.44 4.55 25.36
N ALA A 47 17.79 4.48 26.53
CA ALA A 47 16.62 5.30 26.82
C ALA A 47 16.95 6.80 26.82
N GLU A 48 18.10 7.19 27.36
CA GLU A 48 18.56 8.57 27.35
C GLU A 48 18.96 9.05 25.95
N ALA A 49 19.68 8.22 25.20
CA ALA A 49 20.01 8.51 23.81
C ALA A 49 18.75 8.68 22.94
N ALA A 50 17.72 7.86 23.18
CA ALA A 50 16.44 7.97 22.48
C ALA A 50 15.71 9.28 22.82
N ARG A 51 15.73 9.72 24.10
CA ARG A 51 15.16 11.03 24.49
C ARG A 51 15.90 12.16 23.79
N GLY A 52 17.24 12.16 23.83
CA GLY A 52 18.04 13.18 23.15
C GLY A 52 17.79 13.26 21.65
N PHE A 53 17.34 12.17 21.02
CA PHE A 53 16.94 12.19 19.62
C PHE A 53 15.66 13.02 19.37
N PHE A 54 14.68 12.95 20.28
CA PHE A 54 13.44 13.73 20.17
C PHE A 54 13.61 15.19 20.61
N ASP A 55 14.58 15.46 21.49
CA ASP A 55 14.84 16.81 22.03
C ASP A 55 15.77 17.66 21.13
N ARG A 56 16.19 17.12 19.98
CA ARG A 56 17.00 17.88 19.03
C ARG A 56 16.25 19.08 18.49
N SER A 57 16.90 20.23 18.52
CA SER A 57 16.39 21.41 17.82
C SER A 57 16.36 21.14 16.31
N ALA A 58 15.33 21.65 15.64
CA ALA A 58 15.27 21.58 14.20
C ALA A 58 16.49 22.30 13.57
N PRO A 59 17.05 21.79 12.47
CA PRO A 59 18.09 22.50 11.75
C PRO A 59 17.68 23.91 11.38
N ALA A 60 18.65 24.83 11.31
CA ALA A 60 18.38 26.18 10.86
C ALA A 60 17.71 26.17 9.48
N GLY A 61 16.66 26.97 9.31
CA GLY A 61 15.89 27.02 8.06
C GLY A 61 14.86 25.90 7.86
N TYR A 62 14.78 24.91 8.76
CA TYR A 62 13.83 23.78 8.63
C TYR A 62 12.37 24.25 8.71
N LEU A 63 12.06 25.10 9.67
CA LEU A 63 10.68 25.62 9.81
C LEU A 63 10.31 26.56 8.68
N GLU A 64 11.26 27.35 8.19
CA GLU A 64 11.08 28.22 7.04
C GLU A 64 10.80 27.44 5.76
N SER A 65 11.55 26.37 5.52
CA SER A 65 11.32 25.51 4.35
C SER A 65 9.95 24.82 4.39
N TRP A 66 9.47 24.41 5.57
CA TRP A 66 8.11 23.90 5.73
C TRP A 66 7.04 24.97 5.55
N ARG A 67 7.32 26.20 6.03
CA ARG A 67 6.40 27.31 5.81
C ARG A 67 6.23 27.60 4.32
N GLU A 68 7.31 27.66 3.55
CA GLU A 68 7.27 27.87 2.11
C GLU A 68 6.42 26.81 1.40
N ILE A 69 6.61 25.53 1.78
CA ILE A 69 5.82 24.42 1.22
C ILE A 69 4.33 24.54 1.58
N LEU A 70 4.02 24.93 2.83
CA LEU A 70 2.64 25.04 3.31
C LEU A 70 1.93 26.30 2.82
N GLU A 71 2.68 27.39 2.55
CA GLU A 71 2.17 28.63 1.98
C GLU A 71 2.03 28.55 0.45
N GLU A 72 2.62 27.51 -0.18
CA GLU A 72 2.43 27.27 -1.61
C GLU A 72 0.93 27.14 -1.89
N PRO A 73 0.36 27.98 -2.77
CA PRO A 73 -1.07 27.90 -3.07
C PRO A 73 -1.40 26.47 -3.49
N ALA A 74 -2.39 25.87 -2.86
CA ALA A 74 -2.90 24.58 -3.31
C ALA A 74 -3.15 24.70 -4.82
N ALA A 75 -2.48 23.86 -5.62
CA ALA A 75 -2.70 23.84 -7.06
C ALA A 75 -4.22 23.85 -7.26
N GLU A 76 -4.73 24.86 -7.98
CA GLU A 76 -6.15 24.97 -8.26
C GLU A 76 -6.64 23.58 -8.61
N ALA A 77 -7.67 23.12 -7.91
CA ALA A 77 -8.29 21.80 -8.16
C ALA A 77 -8.89 21.86 -9.59
N THR A 78 -8.00 21.82 -10.57
CA THR A 78 -8.35 21.78 -11.99
C THR A 78 -8.97 20.42 -12.24
N ALA A 79 -10.29 20.45 -12.43
CA ALA A 79 -11.17 19.34 -12.74
C ALA A 79 -11.26 18.26 -11.62
N GLU A 80 -12.46 17.75 -11.43
CA GLU A 80 -12.71 16.58 -10.57
C GLU A 80 -11.79 15.42 -11.00
N THR A 81 -10.75 15.17 -10.21
CA THR A 81 -9.85 14.04 -10.43
C THR A 81 -10.09 12.98 -9.35
N THR A 82 -10.15 11.73 -9.78
CA THR A 82 -10.27 10.58 -8.87
C THR A 82 -8.91 9.89 -8.76
N GLY A 83 -8.46 9.61 -7.54
CA GLY A 83 -7.31 8.76 -7.30
C GLY A 83 -7.66 7.32 -7.64
N VAL A 84 -6.84 6.67 -8.48
CA VAL A 84 -7.03 5.27 -8.87
C VAL A 84 -5.73 4.49 -8.68
N LEU A 85 -5.84 3.26 -8.14
CA LEU A 85 -4.73 2.31 -8.11
C LEU A 85 -4.72 1.53 -9.42
N VAL A 86 -3.63 1.61 -10.17
CA VAL A 86 -3.43 0.85 -11.40
C VAL A 86 -2.70 -0.44 -11.11
N PHE A 87 -3.23 -1.57 -11.58
CA PHE A 87 -2.67 -2.90 -11.37
C PHE A 87 -2.91 -3.81 -12.57
N ARG A 88 -2.19 -4.94 -12.62
CA ARG A 88 -2.28 -5.91 -13.70
C ARG A 88 -2.83 -7.24 -13.20
N LEU A 89 -3.65 -7.86 -14.03
CA LEU A 89 -4.08 -9.25 -13.93
C LEU A 89 -3.76 -9.93 -15.27
N ASP A 90 -2.95 -10.94 -15.27
CA ASP A 90 -2.39 -11.57 -16.48
C ASP A 90 -1.75 -10.54 -17.42
N LYS A 91 -2.39 -10.30 -18.56
CA LYS A 91 -1.92 -9.38 -19.59
C LYS A 91 -2.70 -8.07 -19.62
N GLU A 92 -3.71 -7.93 -18.79
CA GLU A 92 -4.65 -6.81 -18.82
C GLU A 92 -4.44 -5.87 -17.63
N TRP A 93 -4.66 -4.59 -17.87
CA TRP A 93 -4.49 -3.54 -16.89
C TRP A 93 -5.84 -3.03 -16.41
N PHE A 94 -5.95 -2.93 -15.11
CA PHE A 94 -7.14 -2.50 -14.40
C PHE A 94 -6.82 -1.37 -13.45
N ALA A 95 -7.84 -0.63 -13.06
CA ALA A 95 -7.75 0.37 -12.02
C ALA A 95 -8.96 0.30 -11.09
N LEU A 96 -8.73 0.56 -9.81
CA LEU A 96 -9.78 0.73 -8.80
C LEU A 96 -9.64 2.10 -8.16
N PRO A 97 -10.76 2.79 -7.85
CA PRO A 97 -10.73 3.99 -7.03
C PRO A 97 -10.01 3.73 -5.70
N THR A 98 -9.16 4.65 -5.28
CA THR A 98 -8.44 4.51 -4.01
C THR A 98 -9.36 4.56 -2.80
N THR A 99 -10.58 5.04 -2.95
CA THR A 99 -11.62 5.05 -1.92
C THR A 99 -12.05 3.65 -1.49
N ALA A 100 -11.96 2.65 -2.37
CA ALA A 100 -12.27 1.26 -2.08
C ALA A 100 -11.09 0.50 -1.42
N LEU A 101 -9.90 1.09 -1.36
CA LEU A 101 -8.69 0.44 -0.88
C LEU A 101 -8.42 0.76 0.58
N VAL A 102 -8.34 -0.28 1.40
CA VAL A 102 -7.85 -0.18 2.78
C VAL A 102 -6.33 -0.25 2.82
N GLU A 103 -5.76 -1.25 2.14
CA GLU A 103 -4.30 -1.40 2.05
C GLU A 103 -3.88 -2.28 0.86
N VAL A 104 -2.62 -2.11 0.48
CA VAL A 104 -1.89 -3.01 -0.43
C VAL A 104 -0.79 -3.68 0.37
N THR A 105 -0.74 -5.00 0.38
CA THR A 105 0.24 -5.76 1.16
C THR A 105 0.93 -6.84 0.33
N THR A 106 2.04 -7.37 0.84
CA THR A 106 2.73 -8.51 0.22
C THR A 106 1.86 -9.76 0.29
N VAL A 107 2.09 -10.68 -0.65
CA VAL A 107 1.44 -11.99 -0.64
C VAL A 107 1.75 -12.71 0.67
N ARG A 108 0.73 -13.31 1.26
CA ARG A 108 0.78 -14.05 2.52
C ARG A 108 0.28 -15.48 2.33
N PRO A 109 0.61 -16.42 3.24
CA PRO A 109 0.08 -17.76 3.19
C PRO A 109 -1.45 -17.76 3.14
N LEU A 110 -1.98 -18.55 2.19
CA LEU A 110 -3.40 -18.74 1.99
C LEU A 110 -3.83 -20.05 2.58
N HIS A 111 -4.89 -20.04 3.36
CA HIS A 111 -5.45 -21.24 3.99
C HIS A 111 -6.74 -21.64 3.28
N GLY A 112 -6.75 -22.84 2.71
CA GLY A 112 -7.95 -23.38 2.05
C GLY A 112 -9.10 -23.61 3.04
N ILE A 113 -10.33 -23.39 2.58
CA ILE A 113 -11.54 -23.68 3.37
C ILE A 113 -12.00 -25.09 2.99
N PRO A 114 -12.07 -26.04 3.94
CA PRO A 114 -12.56 -27.39 3.67
C PRO A 114 -13.97 -27.36 3.07
N HIS A 115 -14.21 -28.23 2.07
CA HIS A 115 -15.50 -28.38 1.39
C HIS A 115 -16.03 -27.17 0.62
N ARG A 116 -15.24 -26.08 0.54
CA ARG A 116 -15.54 -24.90 -0.27
C ARG A 116 -14.40 -24.62 -1.26
N ALA A 117 -14.30 -25.47 -2.26
CA ALA A 117 -13.38 -25.27 -3.38
C ALA A 117 -14.21 -24.92 -4.62
N GLY A 118 -13.99 -23.75 -5.22
CA GLY A 118 -14.68 -23.31 -6.43
C GLY A 118 -15.27 -21.91 -6.33
N GLY A 119 -15.93 -21.46 -7.39
CA GLY A 119 -16.62 -20.14 -7.40
C GLY A 119 -15.72 -18.92 -7.30
N GLY A 120 -14.40 -19.08 -7.39
CA GLY A 120 -13.43 -17.99 -7.23
C GLY A 120 -13.01 -17.69 -5.80
N LEU A 121 -13.47 -18.44 -4.81
CA LEU A 121 -12.97 -18.36 -3.43
C LEU A 121 -11.60 -19.04 -3.36
N ALA A 122 -10.56 -18.26 -3.06
CA ALA A 122 -9.19 -18.74 -2.95
C ALA A 122 -8.86 -19.29 -1.56
N GLY A 123 -9.50 -18.77 -0.52
CA GLY A 123 -9.31 -19.22 0.87
C GLY A 123 -9.34 -18.09 1.89
N LEU A 124 -8.69 -18.32 3.03
CA LEU A 124 -8.51 -17.36 4.10
C LEU A 124 -7.07 -16.86 4.14
N VAL A 125 -6.89 -15.58 4.38
CA VAL A 125 -5.59 -14.95 4.58
C VAL A 125 -5.59 -14.12 5.86
N ASN A 126 -4.46 -14.13 6.58
CA ASN A 126 -4.29 -13.31 7.76
C ASN A 126 -3.77 -11.92 7.38
N ILE A 127 -4.58 -10.89 7.56
CA ILE A 127 -4.22 -9.49 7.40
C ILE A 127 -4.23 -8.83 8.78
N ARG A 128 -3.06 -8.44 9.27
CA ARG A 128 -2.89 -7.77 10.59
C ARG A 128 -3.55 -8.50 11.76
N GLY A 129 -3.49 -9.83 11.77
CA GLY A 129 -4.08 -10.65 12.83
C GLY A 129 -5.56 -11.01 12.63
N GLN A 130 -6.21 -10.51 11.59
CA GLN A 130 -7.58 -10.84 11.22
C GLN A 130 -7.61 -11.79 10.03
N LEU A 131 -8.41 -12.86 10.12
CA LEU A 131 -8.65 -13.76 9.01
C LEU A 131 -9.71 -13.16 8.08
N GLN A 132 -9.35 -12.98 6.82
CA GLN A 132 -10.20 -12.40 5.80
C GLN A 132 -10.33 -13.32 4.59
N LEU A 133 -11.47 -13.25 3.90
CA LEU A 133 -11.71 -14.03 2.70
C LEU A 133 -10.88 -13.48 1.54
N CYS A 134 -10.15 -14.38 0.88
CA CYS A 134 -9.40 -14.07 -0.34
C CYS A 134 -10.11 -14.65 -1.55
N LEU A 135 -10.42 -13.80 -2.53
CA LEU A 135 -11.15 -14.16 -3.74
C LEU A 135 -10.35 -13.81 -4.99
N SER A 136 -10.73 -14.40 -6.10
CA SER A 136 -10.06 -14.24 -7.39
C SER A 136 -10.77 -13.17 -8.24
N LEU A 137 -10.10 -12.04 -8.48
CA LEU A 137 -10.55 -11.07 -9.48
C LEU A 137 -10.56 -11.65 -10.90
N HIS A 138 -9.66 -12.59 -11.21
CA HIS A 138 -9.68 -13.29 -12.50
C HIS A 138 -11.01 -14.02 -12.73
N ALA A 139 -11.50 -14.72 -11.71
CA ALA A 139 -12.77 -15.41 -11.77
C ALA A 139 -13.94 -14.43 -11.89
N LEU A 140 -13.92 -13.33 -11.12
CA LEU A 140 -14.95 -12.30 -11.17
C LEU A 140 -15.04 -11.64 -12.55
N LEU A 141 -13.89 -11.30 -13.13
CA LEU A 141 -13.80 -10.61 -14.42
C LEU A 141 -13.84 -11.57 -15.62
N GLY A 142 -13.92 -12.89 -15.37
CA GLY A 142 -13.97 -13.90 -16.44
C GLY A 142 -12.72 -13.95 -17.30
N LEU A 143 -11.54 -13.66 -16.69
CA LEU A 143 -10.27 -13.74 -17.40
C LEU A 143 -9.88 -15.20 -17.63
N ALA A 144 -9.58 -15.54 -18.89
CA ALA A 144 -9.20 -16.89 -19.26
C ALA A 144 -7.81 -17.23 -18.73
N GLY A 145 -7.70 -18.28 -17.91
CA GLY A 145 -6.43 -18.81 -17.43
C GLY A 145 -6.02 -18.41 -16.01
N GLY A 146 -6.78 -17.55 -15.35
CA GLY A 146 -6.53 -17.21 -13.95
C GLY A 146 -6.84 -18.41 -13.05
N PRO A 147 -5.86 -18.95 -12.27
CA PRO A 147 -6.17 -19.94 -11.26
C PRO A 147 -7.10 -19.29 -10.22
N ALA A 148 -8.05 -20.06 -9.72
CA ALA A 148 -8.77 -19.71 -8.49
C ALA A 148 -7.80 -19.57 -7.28
N LYS A 149 -6.51 -19.65 -7.54
CA LYS A 149 -5.42 -19.64 -6.56
C LYS A 149 -4.58 -18.38 -6.76
N PRO A 150 -4.43 -17.53 -5.73
CA PRO A 150 -3.46 -16.44 -5.78
C PRO A 150 -2.08 -16.98 -6.13
N PRO A 151 -1.23 -16.19 -6.80
CA PRO A 151 0.11 -16.62 -7.16
C PRO A 151 0.87 -17.08 -5.93
N LEU A 152 1.57 -18.22 -6.06
CA LEU A 152 2.42 -18.78 -5.00
C LEU A 152 3.58 -17.80 -4.71
N PRO A 153 4.01 -17.68 -3.44
CA PRO A 153 5.03 -16.72 -3.03
C PRO A 153 6.36 -16.79 -3.80
N ALA A 154 6.68 -17.97 -4.38
CA ALA A 154 7.95 -18.21 -5.07
C ALA A 154 8.03 -17.59 -6.49
N GLU A 155 6.89 -17.26 -7.11
CA GLU A 155 6.85 -16.78 -8.50
C GLU A 155 6.51 -15.29 -8.61
N ALA A 156 6.33 -14.59 -7.50
CA ALA A 156 5.58 -13.36 -7.46
C ALA A 156 6.20 -12.23 -6.62
N ALA A 157 7.46 -11.89 -6.89
CA ALA A 157 8.07 -10.70 -6.24
C ALA A 157 7.25 -9.41 -6.49
N ALA A 158 6.55 -9.31 -7.63
CA ALA A 158 5.72 -8.18 -8.00
C ALA A 158 4.27 -8.28 -7.50
N SER A 159 3.78 -9.49 -7.19
CA SER A 159 2.38 -9.70 -6.79
C SER A 159 2.07 -9.12 -5.42
N ARG A 160 0.84 -8.63 -5.27
CA ARG A 160 0.34 -8.00 -4.04
C ARG A 160 -1.08 -8.48 -3.74
N LEU A 161 -1.45 -8.35 -2.49
CA LEU A 161 -2.83 -8.45 -2.05
C LEU A 161 -3.42 -7.04 -1.87
N LEU A 162 -4.61 -6.84 -2.38
CA LEU A 162 -5.41 -5.65 -2.21
C LEU A 162 -6.50 -5.97 -1.19
N VAL A 163 -6.60 -5.17 -0.14
CA VAL A 163 -7.69 -5.23 0.83
C VAL A 163 -8.71 -4.18 0.44
N LEU A 164 -9.90 -4.61 0.10
CA LEU A 164 -11.00 -3.78 -0.36
C LEU A 164 -12.08 -3.68 0.72
N GLU A 165 -12.72 -2.52 0.78
CA GLU A 165 -13.84 -2.23 1.68
C GLU A 165 -14.82 -1.33 0.92
N GLU A 166 -16.11 -1.42 1.23
CA GLU A 166 -17.10 -0.53 0.64
C GLU A 166 -16.90 0.90 1.13
N ALA A 167 -16.79 1.84 0.21
CA ALA A 167 -16.50 3.23 0.54
C ALA A 167 -17.61 3.83 1.43
N GLY A 168 -17.17 4.43 2.55
CA GLY A 168 -18.08 5.12 3.48
C GLY A 168 -18.71 4.26 4.57
N ASP A 169 -18.47 2.95 4.60
CA ASP A 169 -18.95 2.05 5.65
C ASP A 169 -17.78 1.39 6.39
N ALA A 170 -17.36 1.99 7.50
CA ALA A 170 -16.28 1.46 8.35
C ALA A 170 -16.62 0.11 9.04
N ALA A 171 -17.88 -0.31 8.99
CA ALA A 171 -18.34 -1.61 9.48
C ALA A 171 -18.50 -2.64 8.35
N ALA A 172 -18.20 -2.25 7.10
CA ALA A 172 -18.30 -3.13 5.95
C ALA A 172 -17.34 -4.32 6.02
N ASP A 173 -17.75 -5.39 5.37
CA ASP A 173 -16.90 -6.56 5.19
C ASP A 173 -15.68 -6.20 4.33
N ARG A 174 -14.52 -6.72 4.75
CA ARG A 174 -13.28 -6.60 3.99
C ARG A 174 -13.07 -7.80 3.10
N TRP A 175 -12.63 -7.51 1.88
CA TRP A 175 -12.39 -8.50 0.84
C TRP A 175 -10.94 -8.44 0.40
N VAL A 176 -10.28 -9.57 0.31
CA VAL A 176 -8.89 -9.62 -0.17
C VAL A 176 -8.87 -10.20 -1.56
N VAL A 177 -8.17 -9.54 -2.47
CA VAL A 177 -7.97 -10.00 -3.84
C VAL A 177 -6.50 -9.91 -4.23
N GLY A 178 -6.05 -10.77 -5.13
CA GLY A 178 -4.68 -10.76 -5.63
C GLY A 178 -4.54 -9.90 -6.89
N ALA A 179 -3.39 -9.24 -7.03
CA ALA A 179 -2.94 -8.59 -8.25
C ALA A 179 -1.52 -9.08 -8.60
N ASP A 180 -1.24 -9.27 -9.91
CA ASP A 180 0.06 -9.77 -10.37
C ASP A 180 1.13 -8.69 -10.28
N GLU A 181 0.74 -7.44 -10.46
CA GLU A 181 1.64 -6.29 -10.43
C GLU A 181 0.87 -5.03 -10.04
N ILE A 182 1.51 -4.15 -9.27
CA ILE A 182 0.99 -2.83 -8.94
C ILE A 182 1.85 -1.78 -9.64
N ALA A 183 1.21 -0.95 -10.44
CA ALA A 183 1.89 0.16 -11.11
C ALA A 183 1.98 1.42 -10.24
N GLY A 184 1.00 1.61 -9.34
CA GLY A 184 0.94 2.76 -8.44
C GLY A 184 -0.39 3.48 -8.47
N VAL A 185 -0.46 4.60 -7.75
CA VAL A 185 -1.64 5.45 -7.69
C VAL A 185 -1.51 6.58 -8.71
N HIS A 186 -2.57 6.78 -9.50
CA HIS A 186 -2.67 7.83 -10.52
C HIS A 186 -3.90 8.70 -10.27
N ARG A 187 -3.83 9.95 -10.71
CA ARG A 187 -5.00 10.84 -10.76
C ARG A 187 -5.62 10.76 -12.13
N LEU A 188 -6.87 10.32 -12.19
CA LEU A 188 -7.66 10.21 -13.41
C LEU A 188 -8.63 11.39 -13.48
N GLY A 189 -8.51 12.20 -14.53
CA GLY A 189 -9.46 13.26 -14.84
C GLY A 189 -10.70 12.68 -15.54
N ARG A 190 -11.85 13.30 -15.32
CA ARG A 190 -13.11 12.88 -15.96
C ARG A 190 -13.03 12.89 -17.49
N ALA A 191 -12.23 13.79 -18.07
CA ALA A 191 -12.02 13.90 -19.51
C ALA A 191 -11.21 12.75 -20.12
N ASP A 192 -10.43 12.02 -19.31
CA ASP A 192 -9.57 10.93 -19.77
C ASP A 192 -10.34 9.61 -19.91
N ALA A 193 -11.54 9.55 -19.32
CA ALA A 193 -12.39 8.37 -19.30
C ALA A 193 -13.11 8.20 -20.64
N ARG A 194 -13.01 7.01 -21.25
CA ARG A 194 -13.68 6.61 -22.51
C ARG A 194 -14.71 5.53 -22.25
N ALA A 195 -15.73 5.47 -23.10
CA ALA A 195 -16.75 4.44 -23.02
C ALA A 195 -16.16 3.03 -23.24
N VAL A 196 -16.74 2.04 -22.56
CA VAL A 196 -16.37 0.62 -22.71
C VAL A 196 -16.83 0.10 -24.06
N PRO A 197 -15.94 -0.44 -24.93
CA PRO A 197 -16.34 -1.02 -26.21
C PRO A 197 -17.16 -2.30 -26.02
N SER A 198 -18.01 -2.61 -26.98
CA SER A 198 -18.79 -3.85 -27.00
C SER A 198 -17.95 -5.14 -27.16
N THR A 199 -16.67 -5.01 -27.47
CA THR A 199 -15.72 -6.12 -27.59
C THR A 199 -15.21 -6.66 -26.27
N VAL A 200 -15.43 -5.93 -25.17
CA VAL A 200 -15.07 -6.38 -23.81
C VAL A 200 -16.01 -7.51 -23.41
N SER A 201 -15.48 -8.53 -22.72
CA SER A 201 -16.27 -9.65 -22.25
C SER A 201 -17.43 -9.18 -21.35
N GLN A 202 -18.55 -9.92 -21.35
CA GLN A 202 -19.70 -9.54 -20.54
C GLN A 202 -19.38 -9.48 -19.03
N ALA A 203 -18.49 -10.35 -18.56
CA ALA A 203 -18.07 -10.38 -17.16
C ALA A 203 -17.27 -9.11 -16.80
N GLN A 204 -16.30 -8.73 -17.64
CA GLN A 204 -15.54 -7.48 -17.45
C GLN A 204 -16.43 -6.25 -17.58
N ALA A 205 -17.33 -6.22 -18.60
CA ALA A 205 -18.23 -5.10 -18.84
C ALA A 205 -19.17 -4.80 -17.65
N ARG A 206 -19.53 -5.83 -16.87
CA ARG A 206 -20.33 -5.65 -15.65
C ARG A 206 -19.61 -4.85 -14.57
N CYS A 207 -18.30 -5.03 -14.44
CA CYS A 207 -17.49 -4.39 -13.41
C CYS A 207 -16.73 -3.15 -13.91
N THR A 208 -16.76 -2.84 -15.22
CA THR A 208 -15.99 -1.73 -15.80
C THR A 208 -16.90 -0.53 -16.06
N THR A 209 -16.51 0.65 -15.60
CA THR A 209 -17.21 1.92 -15.85
C THR A 209 -16.68 2.65 -17.08
N ALA A 210 -15.36 2.60 -17.28
CA ALA A 210 -14.68 3.33 -18.34
C ALA A 210 -13.35 2.69 -18.70
N LEU A 211 -12.79 3.10 -19.82
CA LEU A 211 -11.41 2.83 -20.18
C LEU A 211 -10.61 4.14 -20.20
N PHE A 212 -9.34 4.09 -19.90
CA PHE A 212 -8.41 5.22 -20.08
C PHE A 212 -7.04 4.76 -20.57
N SER A 213 -6.25 5.68 -21.08
CA SER A 213 -4.88 5.41 -21.51
C SER A 213 -3.90 5.76 -20.42
N TRP A 214 -2.99 4.85 -20.11
CA TRP A 214 -1.91 5.04 -19.17
C TRP A 214 -0.62 4.41 -19.72
N GLN A 215 0.44 5.20 -19.91
CA GLN A 215 1.73 4.74 -20.45
C GLN A 215 1.57 3.86 -21.72
N ASP A 216 0.81 4.36 -22.70
CA ASP A 216 0.50 3.66 -23.96
C ASP A 216 -0.27 2.33 -23.80
N ARG A 217 -0.85 2.09 -22.64
CA ARG A 217 -1.69 0.93 -22.33
C ARG A 217 -3.13 1.35 -22.11
N THR A 218 -4.04 0.47 -22.47
CA THR A 218 -5.45 0.62 -22.14
C THR A 218 -5.69 0.03 -20.76
N VAL A 219 -6.28 0.81 -19.86
CA VAL A 219 -6.62 0.42 -18.50
C VAL A 219 -8.12 0.45 -18.31
N ALA A 220 -8.70 -0.62 -17.76
CA ALA A 220 -10.11 -0.68 -17.43
C ALA A 220 -10.35 -0.15 -16.01
N LEU A 221 -11.13 0.92 -15.89
CA LEU A 221 -11.56 1.46 -14.61
C LEU A 221 -12.73 0.61 -14.08
N LEU A 222 -12.51 -0.05 -12.97
CA LEU A 222 -13.50 -0.88 -12.30
C LEU A 222 -14.42 -0.03 -11.41
N ASP A 223 -15.69 -0.43 -11.37
CA ASP A 223 -16.69 0.07 -10.44
C ASP A 223 -16.53 -0.63 -9.09
N GLU A 224 -16.19 0.12 -8.05
CA GLU A 224 -15.93 -0.42 -6.72
C GLU A 224 -17.14 -1.16 -6.12
N ALA A 225 -18.34 -0.60 -6.28
CA ALA A 225 -19.56 -1.20 -5.74
C ALA A 225 -19.89 -2.52 -6.44
N ARG A 226 -19.77 -2.56 -7.77
CA ARG A 226 -20.02 -3.79 -8.55
C ARG A 226 -18.96 -4.86 -8.31
N VAL A 227 -17.71 -4.47 -8.10
CA VAL A 227 -16.65 -5.42 -7.71
C VAL A 227 -16.99 -6.03 -6.36
N ILE A 228 -17.30 -5.22 -5.34
CA ILE A 228 -17.63 -5.70 -3.99
C ILE A 228 -18.90 -6.56 -4.01
N GLU A 229 -19.95 -6.14 -4.71
CA GLU A 229 -21.16 -6.93 -4.89
C GLU A 229 -20.86 -8.29 -5.56
N GLY A 230 -20.04 -8.29 -6.61
CA GLY A 230 -19.60 -9.51 -7.27
C GLY A 230 -18.81 -10.44 -6.36
N LEU A 231 -17.87 -9.91 -5.56
CA LEU A 231 -17.12 -10.69 -4.57
C LEU A 231 -18.04 -11.28 -3.49
N ARG A 232 -19.01 -10.50 -3.01
CA ARG A 232 -20.03 -10.98 -2.06
C ARG A 232 -20.87 -12.12 -2.67
N GLY A 233 -21.27 -11.98 -3.93
CA GLY A 233 -22.00 -13.01 -4.66
C GLY A 233 -21.24 -14.34 -4.80
N MET A 234 -19.91 -14.29 -4.96
CA MET A 234 -19.07 -15.49 -5.06
C MET A 234 -18.96 -16.29 -3.75
N VAL A 235 -19.30 -15.70 -2.62
CA VAL A 235 -19.29 -16.37 -1.30
C VAL A 235 -20.67 -16.93 -0.96
N ALA A 236 -21.73 -16.29 -1.43
CA ALA A 236 -23.11 -16.67 -1.14
C ALA A 236 -23.62 -17.90 -1.92
N GLY A 237 -22.98 -18.22 -3.06
CA GLY A 237 -23.28 -19.39 -3.90
C GLY A 237 -22.39 -20.56 -3.58
#